data_e9e970d065a6cf37a665bd7cc37b5734
#
_entry.id   e9e970d065a6cf37a665bd7cc37b5734
#
_cell.length_a   1.000
_cell.length_b   1.000
_cell.length_c   1.000
_cell.angle_alpha   90.00
_cell.angle_beta   90.00
_cell.angle_gamma   90.00
#
_symmetry.space_group_name_H-M   'P 1'
#
loop_
_entity.id
_entity.type
_entity.pdbx_description
1 polymer ?
#
loop_
_entity_poly.entity_id
_entity_poly.type
_entity_poly.pdbx_seq_one_letter_code
_entity_poly.pdbx_strand_id
1 'polypeptide(L)'
;MNRLTFGSGGRLSALQAASFAGLGIWMPFFPVWLGERGAGADAIGVILALPIVVRIVAVAPLMSLVDRGIGARRLIAGACLGSALLYLVLLRAEGVVALGALVALLAVTQSPVIPASDLVTLQEVRRDSRLHYGRIRLWGSIAFLAASVGGGALLGRLPADATIWLLIGLAVAAMGTALAVVPDTAPANPAPDRAGAGEGRARLPLSLWLVIAAGALTQASHAALYAFGSLHWRELGFSSATVGWLWAASVVTEILVFGMLGRDVGRGAAFWLILVGAGAAVFRFTALASDPGLAATFALQVLHGLTFAATHLGTMAAFALLAPEGARGRAQGIMSAAMALAMAAGTAASGPIFRASGALVFLAMVPLAAAGFVFGLLAMRAYRDQPHRAGEGG
;
A
#
# COMPACT_ATOMS: atom_id res chain seq x y z
N MET A 1 -26.24 30.96 -6.21
CA MET A 1 -25.10 30.05 -6.45
C MET A 1 -25.49 28.71 -5.86
N ASN A 2 -25.92 27.77 -6.71
CA ASN A 2 -26.27 26.40 -6.32
C ASN A 2 -25.07 25.68 -5.73
N ARG A 3 -25.03 25.49 -4.42
CA ARG A 3 -24.12 24.51 -3.81
C ARG A 3 -24.56 23.15 -4.33
N LEU A 4 -23.75 22.52 -5.15
CA LEU A 4 -23.90 21.11 -5.48
C LEU A 4 -23.85 20.35 -4.13
N THR A 5 -25.02 20.02 -3.59
CA THR A 5 -25.14 19.21 -2.38
C THR A 5 -24.86 17.76 -2.77
N PHE A 6 -23.57 17.42 -2.87
CA PHE A 6 -23.18 16.02 -2.88
C PHE A 6 -23.75 15.37 -1.61
N GLY A 7 -24.52 14.30 -1.74
CA GLY A 7 -24.91 13.50 -0.60
C GLY A 7 -23.66 13.03 0.17
N SER A 8 -23.82 12.63 1.44
CA SER A 8 -22.70 12.19 2.31
C SER A 8 -21.77 11.19 1.62
N GLY A 9 -22.31 10.25 0.84
CA GLY A 9 -21.53 9.29 0.07
C GLY A 9 -20.60 9.93 -0.98
N GLY A 10 -21.08 10.94 -1.71
CA GLY A 10 -20.28 11.66 -2.71
C GLY A 10 -19.13 12.45 -2.08
N ARG A 11 -19.37 13.06 -0.91
CA ARG A 11 -18.32 13.77 -0.15
C ARG A 11 -17.19 12.84 0.30
N LEU A 12 -17.57 11.69 0.87
CA LEU A 12 -16.60 10.69 1.32
C LEU A 12 -15.83 10.07 0.15
N SER A 13 -16.50 9.84 -0.98
CA SER A 13 -15.86 9.38 -2.22
C SER A 13 -14.83 10.39 -2.73
N ALA A 14 -15.13 11.69 -2.69
CA ALA A 14 -14.19 12.75 -3.05
C ALA A 14 -12.97 12.77 -2.11
N LEU A 15 -13.19 12.59 -0.80
CA LEU A 15 -12.10 12.50 0.17
C LEU A 15 -11.18 11.30 -0.11
N GLN A 16 -11.74 10.12 -0.36
CA GLN A 16 -10.98 8.94 -0.72
C GLN A 16 -10.21 9.13 -2.04
N ALA A 17 -10.86 9.69 -3.05
CA ALA A 17 -10.21 9.99 -4.33
C ALA A 17 -9.02 10.94 -4.14
N ALA A 18 -9.19 12.05 -3.42
CA ALA A 18 -8.12 13.01 -3.18
C ALA A 18 -6.96 12.42 -2.37
N SER A 19 -7.27 11.57 -1.37
CA SER A 19 -6.24 10.90 -0.54
C SER A 19 -5.38 9.90 -1.32
N PHE A 20 -5.92 9.30 -2.40
CA PHE A 20 -5.21 8.26 -3.16
C PHE A 20 -4.62 8.76 -4.49
N ALA A 21 -5.08 9.90 -5.02
CA ALA A 21 -4.57 10.44 -6.29
C ALA A 21 -3.04 10.69 -6.25
N GLY A 22 -2.52 11.18 -5.13
CA GLY A 22 -1.08 11.38 -4.93
C GLY A 22 -0.26 10.10 -5.08
N LEU A 23 -0.77 8.96 -4.63
CA LEU A 23 -0.09 7.68 -4.80
C LEU A 23 0.02 7.26 -6.26
N GLY A 24 -0.96 7.62 -7.10
CA GLY A 24 -0.95 7.35 -8.53
C GLY A 24 0.13 8.12 -9.30
N ILE A 25 0.67 9.20 -8.73
CA ILE A 25 1.86 9.90 -9.24
C ILE A 25 3.12 9.42 -8.53
N TRP A 26 3.09 9.30 -7.20
CA TRP A 26 4.24 8.93 -6.40
C TRP A 26 4.83 7.57 -6.81
N MET A 27 4.02 6.51 -6.86
CA MET A 27 4.52 5.16 -7.12
C MET A 27 5.16 5.03 -8.51
N PRO A 28 4.53 5.47 -9.61
CA PRO A 28 5.11 5.33 -10.94
C PRO A 28 6.26 6.29 -11.24
N PHE A 29 6.20 7.54 -10.76
CA PHE A 29 7.04 8.60 -11.32
C PHE A 29 8.04 9.21 -10.34
N PHE A 30 7.84 9.06 -9.03
CA PHE A 30 8.78 9.59 -8.05
C PHE A 30 10.16 8.89 -8.08
N PRO A 31 10.26 7.56 -8.25
CA PRO A 31 11.56 6.91 -8.47
C PRO A 31 12.29 7.42 -9.70
N VAL A 32 11.57 7.68 -10.80
CA VAL A 32 12.13 8.24 -12.03
C VAL A 32 12.66 9.66 -11.79
N TRP A 33 11.89 10.50 -11.10
CA TRP A 33 12.31 11.84 -10.71
C TRP A 33 13.58 11.83 -9.86
N LEU A 34 13.72 10.90 -8.90
CA LEU A 34 14.94 10.74 -8.11
C LEU A 34 16.15 10.41 -8.99
N GLY A 35 15.99 9.55 -9.99
CA GLY A 35 17.04 9.23 -10.96
C GLY A 35 17.47 10.44 -11.79
N GLU A 36 16.50 11.25 -12.28
CA GLU A 36 16.74 12.48 -13.02
C GLU A 36 17.39 13.58 -12.16
N ARG A 37 17.22 13.54 -10.83
CA ARG A 37 17.95 14.36 -9.84
C ARG A 37 19.33 13.83 -9.49
N GLY A 38 19.82 12.83 -10.21
CA GLY A 38 21.15 12.25 -10.03
C GLY A 38 21.30 11.29 -8.85
N ALA A 39 20.19 10.84 -8.24
CA ALA A 39 20.26 9.79 -7.25
C ALA A 39 20.60 8.46 -7.93
N GLY A 40 21.71 7.84 -7.55
CA GLY A 40 22.05 6.51 -8.00
C GLY A 40 21.11 5.45 -7.44
N ALA A 41 21.09 4.26 -8.04
CA ALA A 41 20.16 3.19 -7.66
C ALA A 41 20.24 2.81 -6.17
N ASP A 42 21.43 2.78 -5.58
CA ASP A 42 21.62 2.50 -4.15
C ASP A 42 20.86 3.52 -3.29
N ALA A 43 21.01 4.81 -3.63
CA ALA A 43 20.35 5.89 -2.94
C ALA A 43 18.81 5.82 -3.12
N ILE A 44 18.33 5.55 -4.33
CA ILE A 44 16.90 5.38 -4.63
C ILE A 44 16.31 4.26 -3.78
N GLY A 45 16.96 3.09 -3.72
CA GLY A 45 16.49 1.98 -2.90
C GLY A 45 16.35 2.35 -1.43
N VAL A 46 17.33 3.03 -0.86
CA VAL A 46 17.31 3.50 0.54
C VAL A 46 16.22 4.58 0.73
N ILE A 47 16.19 5.61 -0.13
CA ILE A 47 15.22 6.72 -0.04
C ILE A 47 13.77 6.20 -0.11
N LEU A 48 13.49 5.21 -0.96
CA LEU A 48 12.15 4.63 -1.08
C LEU A 48 11.81 3.66 0.06
N ALA A 49 12.80 3.09 0.74
CA ALA A 49 12.58 2.28 1.95
C ALA A 49 12.23 3.13 3.17
N LEU A 50 12.74 4.36 3.28
CA LEU A 50 12.52 5.26 4.43
C LEU A 50 11.03 5.48 4.75
N PRO A 51 10.15 5.81 3.78
CA PRO A 51 8.71 5.98 4.06
C PRO A 51 8.05 4.75 4.68
N ILE A 52 8.49 3.57 4.31
CA ILE A 52 7.92 2.32 4.82
C ILE A 52 8.24 2.17 6.31
N VAL A 53 9.50 2.39 6.69
CA VAL A 53 9.96 2.31 8.09
C VAL A 53 9.36 3.44 8.93
N VAL A 54 9.39 4.68 8.43
CA VAL A 54 8.88 5.85 9.14
C VAL A 54 7.39 5.70 9.46
N ARG A 55 6.60 5.17 8.54
CA ARG A 55 5.16 4.93 8.77
C ARG A 55 4.88 3.99 9.93
N ILE A 56 5.73 2.98 10.18
CA ILE A 56 5.55 2.05 11.31
C ILE A 56 5.50 2.80 12.63
N VAL A 57 6.37 3.81 12.79
CA VAL A 57 6.49 4.56 14.05
C VAL A 57 5.63 5.83 14.08
N ALA A 58 5.30 6.40 12.92
CA ALA A 58 4.61 7.69 12.84
C ALA A 58 3.08 7.60 12.87
N VAL A 59 2.49 6.52 12.32
CA VAL A 59 1.03 6.45 12.16
C VAL A 59 0.29 6.50 13.50
N ALA A 60 0.69 5.66 14.47
CA ALA A 60 -0.03 5.55 15.74
C ALA A 60 0.01 6.85 16.58
N PRO A 61 1.16 7.51 16.78
CA PRO A 61 1.20 8.80 17.48
C PRO A 61 0.38 9.89 16.79
N LEU A 62 0.43 9.97 15.45
CA LEU A 62 -0.31 10.99 14.72
C LEU A 62 -1.82 10.71 14.74
N MET A 63 -2.24 9.47 14.61
CA MET A 63 -3.65 9.12 14.74
C MET A 63 -4.19 9.37 16.16
N SER A 64 -3.37 9.19 17.20
CA SER A 64 -3.77 9.51 18.59
C SER A 64 -4.09 11.00 18.81
N LEU A 65 -3.64 11.90 17.93
CA LEU A 65 -4.03 13.30 17.96
C LEU A 65 -5.53 13.50 17.73
N VAL A 66 -6.17 12.60 16.95
CA VAL A 66 -7.62 12.62 16.77
C VAL A 66 -8.32 12.35 18.10
N ASP A 67 -7.82 11.37 18.87
CA ASP A 67 -8.37 10.99 20.18
C ASP A 67 -8.14 12.12 21.24
N ARG A 68 -7.09 12.93 21.05
CA ARG A 68 -6.76 14.07 21.90
C ARG A 68 -7.49 15.37 21.52
N GLY A 69 -8.47 15.30 20.59
CA GLY A 69 -9.34 16.43 20.24
C GLY A 69 -8.89 17.25 19.02
N ILE A 70 -7.81 16.85 18.33
CA ILE A 70 -7.49 17.39 17.01
C ILE A 70 -8.37 16.63 16.00
N GLY A 71 -9.52 17.15 15.64
CA GLY A 71 -10.42 16.46 14.71
C GLY A 71 -9.74 15.98 13.42
N ALA A 72 -10.23 14.86 12.86
CA ALA A 72 -9.67 14.25 11.65
C ALA A 72 -9.51 15.25 10.48
N ARG A 73 -10.44 16.22 10.36
CA ARG A 73 -10.36 17.32 9.38
C ARG A 73 -9.04 18.11 9.49
N ARG A 74 -8.70 18.56 10.71
CA ARG A 74 -7.48 19.35 10.95
C ARG A 74 -6.23 18.51 10.75
N LEU A 75 -6.27 17.24 11.17
CA LEU A 75 -5.16 16.33 10.98
C LEU A 75 -4.88 16.10 9.49
N ILE A 76 -5.89 15.76 8.68
CA ILE A 76 -5.72 15.56 7.23
C ILE A 76 -5.26 16.84 6.56
N ALA A 77 -5.91 17.98 6.84
CA ALA A 77 -5.56 19.26 6.22
C ALA A 77 -4.14 19.71 6.57
N GLY A 78 -3.74 19.60 7.84
CA GLY A 78 -2.36 19.93 8.31
C GLY A 78 -1.32 19.00 7.70
N ALA A 79 -1.61 17.71 7.62
CA ALA A 79 -0.76 16.71 6.99
C ALA A 79 -0.54 16.99 5.48
N CYS A 80 -1.61 17.33 4.77
CA CYS A 80 -1.53 17.69 3.34
C CYS A 80 -0.78 19.02 3.13
N LEU A 81 -1.01 20.03 3.98
CA LEU A 81 -0.26 21.28 3.94
C LEU A 81 1.23 21.05 4.19
N GLY A 82 1.56 20.31 5.25
CA GLY A 82 2.95 19.94 5.54
C GLY A 82 3.61 19.19 4.38
N SER A 83 2.89 18.27 3.75
CA SER A 83 3.38 17.56 2.56
C SER A 83 3.63 18.51 1.39
N ALA A 84 2.70 19.44 1.11
CA ALA A 84 2.87 20.43 0.04
C ALA A 84 4.09 21.33 0.27
N LEU A 85 4.30 21.80 1.50
CA LEU A 85 5.47 22.61 1.87
C LEU A 85 6.77 21.81 1.74
N LEU A 86 6.80 20.56 2.19
CA LEU A 86 7.98 19.70 2.05
C LEU A 86 8.30 19.39 0.59
N TYR A 87 7.29 19.22 -0.26
CA TYR A 87 7.50 19.07 -1.71
C TYR A 87 8.10 20.32 -2.34
N LEU A 88 7.70 21.53 -1.90
CA LEU A 88 8.34 22.80 -2.36
C LEU A 88 9.81 22.84 -1.97
N VAL A 89 10.16 22.42 -0.75
CA VAL A 89 11.55 22.34 -0.31
C VAL A 89 12.31 21.28 -1.11
N LEU A 90 11.66 20.14 -1.42
CA LEU A 90 12.25 19.04 -2.18
C LEU A 90 12.68 19.47 -3.58
N LEU A 91 11.97 20.41 -4.24
CA LEU A 91 12.36 20.98 -5.51
C LEU A 91 13.72 21.68 -5.52
N ARG A 92 14.17 22.15 -4.33
CA ARG A 92 15.46 22.84 -4.15
C ARG A 92 16.51 21.96 -3.49
N ALA A 93 16.14 20.74 -3.09
CA ALA A 93 17.06 19.85 -2.41
C ALA A 93 18.11 19.28 -3.36
N GLU A 94 19.34 19.28 -2.90
CA GLU A 94 20.48 18.70 -3.61
C GLU A 94 21.16 17.65 -2.72
N GLY A 95 21.66 16.60 -3.33
CA GLY A 95 22.36 15.52 -2.64
C GLY A 95 21.43 14.50 -1.95
N VAL A 96 21.92 13.28 -1.87
CA VAL A 96 21.17 12.09 -1.42
C VAL A 96 20.67 12.23 0.02
N VAL A 97 21.47 12.84 0.89
CA VAL A 97 21.12 12.98 2.31
C VAL A 97 19.94 13.94 2.49
N ALA A 98 19.95 15.09 1.79
CA ALA A 98 18.85 16.04 1.85
C ALA A 98 17.55 15.46 1.26
N LEU A 99 17.64 14.78 0.11
CA LEU A 99 16.52 14.07 -0.51
C LEU A 99 15.94 13.02 0.45
N GLY A 100 16.79 12.19 1.03
CA GLY A 100 16.36 11.15 1.98
C GLY A 100 15.71 11.72 3.24
N ALA A 101 16.28 12.77 3.84
CA ALA A 101 15.70 13.42 5.01
C ALA A 101 14.33 14.03 4.72
N LEU A 102 14.16 14.71 3.59
CA LEU A 102 12.89 15.29 3.18
C LEU A 102 11.84 14.22 2.87
N VAL A 103 12.24 13.12 2.23
CA VAL A 103 11.33 11.98 1.96
C VAL A 103 10.90 11.30 3.27
N ALA A 104 11.80 11.19 4.26
CA ALA A 104 11.43 10.71 5.59
C ALA A 104 10.43 11.65 6.29
N LEU A 105 10.63 12.98 6.21
CA LEU A 105 9.67 13.96 6.74
C LEU A 105 8.33 13.93 5.99
N LEU A 106 8.34 13.76 4.65
CA LEU A 106 7.14 13.55 3.86
C LEU A 106 6.38 12.29 4.32
N ALA A 107 7.09 11.22 4.66
CA ALA A 107 6.46 10.02 5.18
C ALA A 107 5.73 10.27 6.51
N VAL A 108 6.28 11.12 7.39
CA VAL A 108 5.61 11.52 8.63
C VAL A 108 4.31 12.25 8.30
N THR A 109 4.37 13.30 7.46
CA THR A 109 3.17 14.12 7.15
C THR A 109 2.12 13.32 6.38
N GLN A 110 2.50 12.42 5.47
CA GLN A 110 1.56 11.61 4.68
C GLN A 110 0.95 10.45 5.47
N SER A 111 1.61 9.96 6.53
CA SER A 111 1.21 8.74 7.24
C SER A 111 -0.21 8.75 7.79
N PRO A 112 -0.79 9.85 8.30
CA PRO A 112 -2.14 9.86 8.85
C PRO A 112 -3.25 10.08 7.80
N VAL A 113 -2.93 10.50 6.56
CA VAL A 113 -3.94 10.95 5.58
C VAL A 113 -4.94 9.86 5.25
N ILE A 114 -4.47 8.68 4.83
CA ILE A 114 -5.33 7.56 4.47
C ILE A 114 -6.04 6.99 5.71
N PRO A 115 -5.36 6.65 6.83
CA PRO A 115 -6.03 6.15 8.02
C PRO A 115 -7.09 7.10 8.57
N ALA A 116 -6.84 8.42 8.58
CA ALA A 116 -7.83 9.39 9.04
C ALA A 116 -9.02 9.51 8.07
N SER A 117 -8.78 9.41 6.74
CA SER A 117 -9.85 9.39 5.74
C SER A 117 -10.72 8.14 5.87
N ASP A 118 -10.10 6.98 6.13
CA ASP A 118 -10.80 5.72 6.39
C ASP A 118 -11.60 5.79 7.70
N LEU A 119 -11.04 6.36 8.77
CA LEU A 119 -11.72 6.56 10.04
C LEU A 119 -13.02 7.36 9.85
N VAL A 120 -12.95 8.52 9.17
CA VAL A 120 -14.11 9.35 8.86
C VAL A 120 -15.14 8.58 8.05
N THR A 121 -14.69 7.86 7.01
CA THR A 121 -15.57 7.07 6.15
C THR A 121 -16.30 5.97 6.95
N LEU A 122 -15.58 5.22 7.78
CA LEU A 122 -16.15 4.15 8.60
C LEU A 122 -17.13 4.69 9.66
N GLN A 123 -16.84 5.85 10.26
CA GLN A 123 -17.75 6.49 11.20
C GLN A 123 -19.08 6.87 10.54
N GLU A 124 -19.04 7.44 9.35
CA GLU A 124 -20.26 7.81 8.61
C GLU A 124 -21.03 6.59 8.09
N VAL A 125 -20.33 5.55 7.62
CA VAL A 125 -20.97 4.28 7.22
C VAL A 125 -21.69 3.60 8.40
N ARG A 126 -21.14 3.70 9.62
CA ARG A 126 -21.82 3.21 10.82
C ARG A 126 -23.07 4.01 11.19
N ARG A 127 -23.14 5.30 10.83
CA ARG A 127 -24.27 6.19 11.10
C ARG A 127 -25.38 6.07 10.06
N ASP A 128 -25.02 5.79 8.81
CA ASP A 128 -25.97 5.66 7.68
C ASP A 128 -25.78 4.33 6.96
N SER A 129 -26.71 3.39 7.19
CA SER A 129 -26.69 2.04 6.61
C SER A 129 -26.83 2.00 5.07
N ARG A 130 -27.19 3.12 4.42
CA ARG A 130 -27.22 3.24 2.95
C ARG A 130 -25.82 3.41 2.36
N LEU A 131 -24.84 3.79 3.18
CA LEU A 131 -23.46 3.95 2.76
C LEU A 131 -22.73 2.60 2.82
N HIS A 132 -21.90 2.34 1.82
CA HIS A 132 -21.07 1.14 1.74
C HIS A 132 -19.60 1.53 1.64
N TYR A 133 -18.80 1.17 2.64
CA TYR A 133 -17.36 1.48 2.67
C TYR A 133 -16.64 1.08 1.38
N GLY A 134 -16.88 -0.13 0.87
CA GLY A 134 -16.22 -0.61 -0.35
C GLY A 134 -16.52 0.25 -1.59
N ARG A 135 -17.77 0.74 -1.73
CA ARG A 135 -18.13 1.64 -2.85
C ARG A 135 -17.46 3.00 -2.74
N ILE A 136 -17.37 3.54 -1.53
CA ILE A 136 -16.70 4.83 -1.26
C ILE A 136 -15.19 4.68 -1.49
N ARG A 137 -14.59 3.62 -0.95
CA ARG A 137 -13.16 3.33 -1.05
C ARG A 137 -12.69 3.06 -2.49
N LEU A 138 -13.57 2.51 -3.34
CA LEU A 138 -13.29 2.28 -4.78
C LEU A 138 -12.89 3.57 -5.51
N TRP A 139 -13.43 4.73 -5.11
CA TRP A 139 -13.04 6.02 -5.71
C TRP A 139 -11.59 6.38 -5.48
N GLY A 140 -10.97 5.90 -4.40
CA GLY A 140 -9.53 5.99 -4.20
C GLY A 140 -8.74 5.22 -5.26
N SER A 141 -9.14 3.99 -5.59
CA SER A 141 -8.51 3.22 -6.65
C SER A 141 -8.73 3.84 -8.05
N ILE A 142 -9.94 4.35 -8.33
CA ILE A 142 -10.21 5.07 -9.58
C ILE A 142 -9.33 6.32 -9.71
N ALA A 143 -9.15 7.07 -8.63
CA ALA A 143 -8.29 8.26 -8.63
C ALA A 143 -6.82 7.90 -8.79
N PHE A 144 -6.35 6.80 -8.19
CA PHE A 144 -5.02 6.27 -8.44
C PHE A 144 -4.82 5.95 -9.93
N LEU A 145 -5.76 5.22 -10.55
CA LEU A 145 -5.71 4.88 -11.97
C LEU A 145 -5.68 6.13 -12.85
N ALA A 146 -6.59 7.07 -12.61
CA ALA A 146 -6.67 8.31 -13.36
C ALA A 146 -5.39 9.14 -13.24
N ALA A 147 -4.81 9.23 -12.03
CA ALA A 147 -3.56 9.92 -11.77
C ALA A 147 -2.38 9.22 -12.45
N SER A 148 -2.28 7.88 -12.38
CA SER A 148 -1.20 7.14 -13.06
C SER A 148 -1.23 7.32 -14.56
N VAL A 149 -2.40 7.16 -15.19
CA VAL A 149 -2.55 7.29 -16.65
C VAL A 149 -2.42 8.75 -17.09
N GLY A 150 -3.17 9.65 -16.45
CA GLY A 150 -3.15 11.07 -16.77
C GLY A 150 -1.79 11.72 -16.48
N GLY A 151 -1.19 11.36 -15.32
CA GLY A 151 0.15 11.76 -14.95
C GLY A 151 1.20 11.29 -15.96
N GLY A 152 1.13 10.02 -16.36
CA GLY A 152 2.03 9.47 -17.37
C GLY A 152 1.95 10.20 -18.71
N ALA A 153 0.73 10.48 -19.19
CA ALA A 153 0.51 11.24 -20.42
C ALA A 153 1.04 12.69 -20.34
N LEU A 154 0.88 13.32 -19.16
CA LEU A 154 1.33 14.70 -18.94
C LEU A 154 2.85 14.79 -18.75
N LEU A 155 3.41 13.93 -17.88
CA LEU A 155 4.85 13.93 -17.55
C LEU A 155 5.74 13.53 -18.73
N GLY A 156 5.21 12.81 -19.72
CA GLY A 156 5.94 12.53 -20.96
C GLY A 156 6.22 13.77 -21.82
N ARG A 157 5.62 14.92 -21.49
CA ARG A 157 5.72 16.19 -22.24
C ARG A 157 6.30 17.34 -21.43
N LEU A 158 6.52 17.14 -20.14
CA LEU A 158 6.92 18.17 -19.20
C LEU A 158 8.31 17.86 -18.60
N PRO A 159 9.02 18.87 -18.07
CA PRO A 159 10.26 18.65 -17.32
C PRO A 159 10.04 17.75 -16.09
N ALA A 160 11.11 17.11 -15.64
CA ALA A 160 11.11 16.19 -14.49
C ALA A 160 10.38 16.74 -13.25
N ASP A 161 10.63 18.00 -12.91
CA ASP A 161 10.06 18.66 -11.75
C ASP A 161 8.53 18.77 -11.78
N ALA A 162 7.91 18.57 -12.95
CA ALA A 162 6.45 18.49 -13.05
C ALA A 162 5.87 17.39 -12.18
N THR A 163 6.62 16.31 -11.92
CA THR A 163 6.23 15.25 -10.97
C THR A 163 5.96 15.83 -9.58
N ILE A 164 6.86 16.67 -9.09
CA ILE A 164 6.71 17.28 -7.76
C ILE A 164 5.61 18.35 -7.76
N TRP A 165 5.49 19.16 -8.83
CA TRP A 165 4.40 20.12 -8.95
C TRP A 165 3.03 19.45 -8.98
N LEU A 166 2.87 18.29 -9.63
CA LEU A 166 1.65 17.52 -9.59
C LEU A 166 1.36 17.01 -8.16
N LEU A 167 2.37 16.52 -7.43
CA LEU A 167 2.22 16.08 -6.06
C LEU A 167 1.81 17.21 -5.13
N ILE A 168 2.36 18.43 -5.32
CA ILE A 168 1.94 19.65 -4.60
C ILE A 168 0.46 19.94 -4.88
N GLY A 169 0.09 19.98 -6.16
CA GLY A 169 -1.30 20.25 -6.57
C GLY A 169 -2.28 19.24 -5.98
N LEU A 170 -1.94 17.95 -5.97
CA LEU A 170 -2.77 16.89 -5.39
C LEU A 170 -2.83 16.98 -3.86
N ALA A 171 -1.74 17.34 -3.19
CA ALA A 171 -1.74 17.56 -1.73
C ALA A 171 -2.64 18.76 -1.35
N VAL A 172 -2.57 19.86 -2.11
CA VAL A 172 -3.44 21.03 -1.93
C VAL A 172 -4.90 20.68 -2.22
N ALA A 173 -5.18 19.89 -3.27
CA ALA A 173 -6.53 19.42 -3.58
C ALA A 173 -7.09 18.51 -2.46
N ALA A 174 -6.25 17.62 -1.90
CA ALA A 174 -6.64 16.78 -0.78
C ALA A 174 -6.92 17.62 0.49
N MET A 175 -6.09 18.62 0.77
CA MET A 175 -6.33 19.59 1.84
C MET A 175 -7.66 20.31 1.66
N GLY A 176 -7.90 20.88 0.48
CA GLY A 176 -9.15 21.58 0.15
C GLY A 176 -10.37 20.67 0.29
N THR A 177 -10.27 19.42 -0.19
CA THR A 177 -11.33 18.41 -0.04
C THR A 177 -11.60 18.09 1.42
N ALA A 178 -10.57 17.87 2.24
CA ALA A 178 -10.73 17.60 3.67
C ALA A 178 -11.42 18.77 4.38
N LEU A 179 -11.02 20.00 4.09
CA LEU A 179 -11.64 21.21 4.66
C LEU A 179 -13.12 21.41 4.25
N ALA A 180 -13.45 21.03 3.01
CA ALA A 180 -14.82 21.20 2.48
C ALA A 180 -15.78 20.09 2.90
N VAL A 181 -15.27 18.85 3.08
CA VAL A 181 -16.10 17.64 3.14
C VAL A 181 -16.16 17.03 4.53
N VAL A 182 -15.06 17.07 5.27
CA VAL A 182 -14.99 16.47 6.61
C VAL A 182 -15.63 17.43 7.62
N PRO A 183 -16.62 16.98 8.41
CA PRO A 183 -17.17 17.81 9.47
C PRO A 183 -16.10 18.21 10.51
N ASP A 184 -16.18 19.42 11.03
CA ASP A 184 -15.32 19.88 12.14
C ASP A 184 -15.91 19.38 13.47
N THR A 185 -16.15 18.10 13.57
CA THR A 185 -16.65 17.48 14.80
C THR A 185 -15.49 17.03 15.66
N ALA A 186 -15.49 17.43 16.93
CA ALA A 186 -14.66 16.77 17.92
C ALA A 186 -14.98 15.27 17.92
N PRO A 187 -13.98 14.40 18.19
CA PRO A 187 -14.23 12.97 18.26
C PRO A 187 -15.35 12.72 19.27
N ALA A 188 -16.35 11.94 18.88
CA ALA A 188 -17.23 11.33 19.87
C ALA A 188 -16.29 10.58 20.83
N ASN A 189 -16.48 10.80 22.14
CA ASN A 189 -15.72 10.16 23.19
C ASN A 189 -15.37 8.73 22.76
N PRO A 190 -14.11 8.35 22.67
CA PRO A 190 -13.77 6.97 22.38
C PRO A 190 -14.51 6.13 23.41
N ALA A 191 -15.33 5.19 22.96
CA ALA A 191 -15.81 4.15 23.84
C ALA A 191 -14.54 3.61 24.52
N PRO A 192 -14.51 3.50 25.86
CA PRO A 192 -13.33 3.02 26.54
C PRO A 192 -12.94 1.72 25.85
N ASP A 193 -11.77 1.74 25.24
CA ASP A 193 -11.17 0.54 24.68
C ASP A 193 -11.15 -0.42 25.86
N ARG A 194 -12.03 -1.39 25.80
CA ARG A 194 -11.91 -2.57 26.66
C ARG A 194 -10.69 -3.34 26.11
N ALA A 195 -9.53 -2.70 26.21
CA ALA A 195 -8.26 -3.41 26.27
C ALA A 195 -8.41 -4.36 27.46
N GLY A 196 -8.89 -5.55 27.16
CA GLY A 196 -9.21 -6.54 28.16
C GLY A 196 -7.96 -6.81 28.98
N ALA A 197 -8.08 -6.68 30.29
CA ALA A 197 -7.08 -7.07 31.28
C ALA A 197 -6.79 -8.59 31.21
N GLY A 198 -6.41 -9.09 30.05
CA GLY A 198 -6.11 -10.47 29.70
C GLY A 198 -5.33 -10.61 28.40
N GLU A 199 -5.10 -9.53 27.67
CA GLU A 199 -4.56 -9.52 26.27
C GLU A 199 -3.07 -9.87 26.15
N GLY A 200 -2.40 -10.41 27.09
CA GLY A 200 -0.95 -10.58 26.97
C GLY A 200 -0.43 -12.01 26.84
N ARG A 201 -1.22 -13.01 27.19
CA ARG A 201 -0.69 -14.37 27.46
C ARG A 201 -0.98 -15.45 26.41
N ALA A 202 -1.93 -15.26 25.50
CA ALA A 202 -2.20 -16.28 24.49
C ALA A 202 -1.00 -16.46 23.55
N ARG A 203 -0.48 -17.67 23.47
CA ARG A 203 0.60 -18.02 22.54
C ARG A 203 0.03 -18.05 21.12
N LEU A 204 0.72 -17.38 20.19
CA LEU A 204 0.38 -17.44 18.78
C LEU A 204 0.73 -18.84 18.24
N PRO A 205 -0.19 -19.52 17.54
CA PRO A 205 0.08 -20.84 16.99
C PRO A 205 1.14 -20.78 15.89
N LEU A 206 1.88 -21.87 15.70
CA LEU A 206 2.91 -21.97 14.66
C LEU A 206 2.33 -21.70 13.26
N SER A 207 1.14 -22.20 12.96
CA SER A 207 0.43 -21.97 11.72
C SER A 207 0.24 -20.48 11.41
N LEU A 208 -0.03 -19.64 12.42
CA LEU A 208 -0.14 -18.18 12.26
C LEU A 208 1.22 -17.54 11.96
N TRP A 209 2.29 -17.95 12.64
CA TRP A 209 3.64 -17.45 12.33
C TRP A 209 4.04 -17.78 10.90
N LEU A 210 3.72 -18.98 10.43
CA LEU A 210 3.99 -19.40 9.05
C LEU A 210 3.16 -18.62 8.04
N VAL A 211 1.90 -18.29 8.34
CA VAL A 211 1.06 -17.40 7.50
C VAL A 211 1.63 -16.00 7.44
N ILE A 212 2.07 -15.44 8.58
CA ILE A 212 2.70 -14.12 8.64
C ILE A 212 3.98 -14.11 7.76
N ALA A 213 4.83 -15.13 7.88
CA ALA A 213 6.03 -15.25 7.07
C ALA A 213 5.70 -15.40 5.59
N ALA A 214 4.73 -16.25 5.22
CA ALA A 214 4.31 -16.45 3.84
C ALA A 214 3.80 -15.16 3.20
N GLY A 215 2.90 -14.44 3.89
CA GLY A 215 2.36 -13.17 3.44
C GLY A 215 3.42 -12.09 3.33
N ALA A 216 4.24 -11.91 4.36
CA ALA A 216 5.29 -10.88 4.39
C ALA A 216 6.33 -11.08 3.27
N LEU A 217 6.81 -12.30 3.07
CA LEU A 217 7.83 -12.58 2.04
C LEU A 217 7.27 -12.49 0.63
N THR A 218 6.05 -13.01 0.39
CA THR A 218 5.41 -12.87 -0.92
C THR A 218 5.13 -11.40 -1.26
N GLN A 219 4.67 -10.59 -0.30
CA GLN A 219 4.48 -9.16 -0.52
C GLN A 219 5.81 -8.43 -0.72
N ALA A 220 6.85 -8.76 0.04
CA ALA A 220 8.18 -8.18 -0.09
C ALA A 220 8.85 -8.51 -1.43
N SER A 221 8.46 -9.58 -2.11
CA SER A 221 8.96 -9.90 -3.46
C SER A 221 8.58 -8.82 -4.51
N HIS A 222 7.63 -7.93 -4.21
CA HIS A 222 7.28 -6.80 -5.07
C HIS A 222 8.23 -5.59 -4.88
N ALA A 223 9.15 -5.62 -3.92
CA ALA A 223 9.98 -4.47 -3.54
C ALA A 223 10.77 -3.89 -4.71
N ALA A 224 11.45 -4.74 -5.49
CA ALA A 224 12.20 -4.31 -6.67
C ALA A 224 11.29 -3.67 -7.73
N LEU A 225 10.12 -4.23 -7.97
CA LEU A 225 9.16 -3.70 -8.94
C LEU A 225 8.65 -2.31 -8.52
N TYR A 226 8.33 -2.13 -7.24
CA TYR A 226 7.85 -0.85 -6.72
C TYR A 226 8.91 0.24 -6.72
N ALA A 227 10.18 -0.12 -6.52
CA ALA A 227 11.28 0.84 -6.53
C ALA A 227 11.84 1.11 -7.92
N PHE A 228 12.01 0.07 -8.73
CA PHE A 228 12.79 0.14 -9.97
C PHE A 228 11.99 -0.21 -11.24
N GLY A 229 10.76 -0.70 -11.14
CA GLY A 229 9.98 -1.09 -12.32
C GLY A 229 9.82 0.06 -13.32
N SER A 230 9.44 1.25 -12.85
CA SER A 230 9.28 2.42 -13.71
C SER A 230 10.60 2.91 -14.31
N LEU A 231 11.68 2.92 -13.53
CA LEU A 231 13.03 3.25 -14.00
C LEU A 231 13.45 2.29 -15.11
N HIS A 232 13.36 1.00 -14.84
CA HIS A 232 13.73 -0.04 -15.79
C HIS A 232 12.93 0.05 -17.10
N TRP A 233 11.61 0.24 -17.03
CA TRP A 233 10.78 0.41 -18.22
C TRP A 233 11.13 1.69 -19.01
N ARG A 234 11.53 2.75 -18.32
CA ARG A 234 12.06 3.96 -18.98
C ARG A 234 13.38 3.69 -19.69
N GLU A 235 14.29 2.92 -19.08
CA GLU A 235 15.55 2.46 -19.71
C GLU A 235 15.30 1.60 -20.95
N LEU A 236 14.25 0.75 -20.93
CA LEU A 236 13.80 -0.02 -22.11
C LEU A 236 13.12 0.85 -23.19
N GLY A 237 13.02 2.18 -23.00
CA GLY A 237 12.43 3.10 -23.95
C GLY A 237 10.90 3.23 -23.86
N PHE A 238 10.25 2.67 -22.85
CA PHE A 238 8.79 2.84 -22.69
C PHE A 238 8.50 4.28 -22.29
N SER A 239 7.45 4.86 -22.91
CA SER A 239 7.03 6.23 -22.61
C SER A 239 6.47 6.32 -21.17
N SER A 240 6.47 7.54 -20.60
CA SER A 240 5.82 7.78 -19.30
C SER A 240 4.33 7.42 -19.33
N ALA A 241 3.65 7.64 -20.47
CA ALA A 241 2.27 7.20 -20.65
C ALA A 241 2.12 5.67 -20.55
N THR A 242 3.02 4.93 -21.20
CA THR A 242 3.07 3.45 -21.12
C THR A 242 3.29 3.00 -19.68
N VAL A 243 4.22 3.61 -18.95
CA VAL A 243 4.46 3.33 -17.52
C VAL A 243 3.18 3.53 -16.70
N GLY A 244 2.47 4.64 -16.91
CA GLY A 244 1.19 4.90 -16.25
C GLY A 244 0.14 3.81 -16.51
N TRP A 245 0.02 3.33 -17.75
CA TRP A 245 -0.87 2.24 -18.12
C TRP A 245 -0.45 0.89 -17.51
N LEU A 246 0.85 0.60 -17.40
CA LEU A 246 1.37 -0.62 -16.76
C LEU A 246 0.98 -0.67 -15.26
N TRP A 247 1.10 0.45 -14.55
CA TRP A 247 0.63 0.54 -13.16
C TRP A 247 -0.89 0.45 -13.06
N ALA A 248 -1.60 1.10 -13.97
CA ALA A 248 -3.06 1.02 -14.04
C ALA A 248 -3.55 -0.42 -14.24
N ALA A 249 -2.94 -1.19 -15.14
CA ALA A 249 -3.28 -2.59 -15.38
C ALA A 249 -3.16 -3.43 -14.11
N SER A 250 -2.11 -3.21 -13.31
CA SER A 250 -1.93 -3.90 -12.03
C SER A 250 -3.07 -3.62 -11.06
N VAL A 251 -3.46 -2.35 -10.90
CA VAL A 251 -4.50 -1.95 -9.94
C VAL A 251 -5.90 -2.37 -10.43
N VAL A 252 -6.16 -2.36 -11.74
CA VAL A 252 -7.42 -2.89 -12.28
C VAL A 252 -7.60 -4.35 -11.91
N THR A 253 -6.58 -5.17 -12.06
CA THR A 253 -6.67 -6.60 -11.72
C THR A 253 -6.77 -6.84 -10.21
N GLU A 254 -6.13 -5.99 -9.40
CA GLU A 254 -6.31 -5.99 -7.95
C GLU A 254 -7.78 -5.73 -7.57
N ILE A 255 -8.41 -4.69 -8.15
CA ILE A 255 -9.82 -4.36 -7.92
C ILE A 255 -10.72 -5.53 -8.32
N LEU A 256 -10.46 -6.16 -9.46
CA LEU A 256 -11.24 -7.30 -9.94
C LEU A 256 -11.13 -8.49 -8.97
N VAL A 257 -9.93 -8.84 -8.53
CA VAL A 257 -9.72 -9.95 -7.58
C VAL A 257 -10.40 -9.66 -6.24
N PHE A 258 -10.26 -8.45 -5.69
CA PHE A 258 -10.97 -8.07 -4.46
C PHE A 258 -12.50 -8.08 -4.64
N GLY A 259 -12.99 -7.64 -5.78
CA GLY A 259 -14.42 -7.63 -6.08
C GLY A 259 -15.02 -9.04 -6.23
N MET A 260 -14.28 -9.95 -6.84
CA MET A 260 -14.73 -11.32 -7.11
C MET A 260 -14.57 -12.27 -5.91
N LEU A 261 -13.46 -12.16 -5.18
CA LEU A 261 -13.09 -13.10 -4.13
C LEU A 261 -13.25 -12.54 -2.71
N GLY A 262 -13.44 -11.23 -2.56
CA GLY A 262 -13.38 -10.56 -1.25
C GLY A 262 -14.58 -10.81 -0.33
N ARG A 263 -15.64 -11.49 -0.80
CA ARG A 263 -16.88 -11.64 -0.01
C ARG A 263 -16.86 -12.80 0.97
N ASP A 264 -16.36 -13.98 0.54
CA ASP A 264 -16.34 -15.18 1.40
C ASP A 264 -15.16 -16.08 1.02
N VAL A 265 -14.00 -15.83 1.63
CA VAL A 265 -12.87 -16.72 1.49
C VAL A 265 -13.05 -17.89 2.48
N GLY A 266 -13.50 -19.03 1.99
CA GLY A 266 -13.63 -20.25 2.81
C GLY A 266 -12.30 -20.69 3.43
N ARG A 267 -12.38 -21.44 4.55
CA ARG A 267 -11.21 -21.88 5.33
C ARG A 267 -10.10 -22.55 4.51
N GLY A 268 -10.46 -23.42 3.58
CA GLY A 268 -9.49 -24.08 2.68
C GLY A 268 -8.94 -23.14 1.60
N ALA A 269 -9.76 -22.23 1.07
CA ALA A 269 -9.37 -21.29 0.04
C ALA A 269 -8.31 -20.30 0.49
N ALA A 270 -8.28 -19.94 1.79
CA ALA A 270 -7.30 -18.99 2.34
C ALA A 270 -5.85 -19.41 2.05
N PHE A 271 -5.50 -20.67 2.33
CA PHE A 271 -4.15 -21.17 2.08
C PHE A 271 -3.85 -21.33 0.59
N TRP A 272 -4.84 -21.75 -0.21
CA TRP A 272 -4.66 -21.85 -1.67
C TRP A 272 -4.42 -20.49 -2.32
N LEU A 273 -5.09 -19.43 -1.87
CA LEU A 273 -4.84 -18.08 -2.36
C LEU A 273 -3.41 -17.61 -2.07
N ILE A 274 -2.86 -17.93 -0.89
CA ILE A 274 -1.44 -17.64 -0.58
C ILE A 274 -0.52 -18.41 -1.53
N LEU A 275 -0.78 -19.70 -1.75
CA LEU A 275 0.08 -20.55 -2.59
C LEU A 275 0.02 -20.14 -4.06
N VAL A 276 -1.17 -19.90 -4.60
CA VAL A 276 -1.36 -19.43 -5.97
C VAL A 276 -0.68 -18.08 -6.18
N GLY A 277 -0.85 -17.14 -5.22
CA GLY A 277 -0.23 -15.84 -5.28
C GLY A 277 1.29 -15.88 -5.22
N ALA A 278 1.86 -16.68 -4.31
CA ALA A 278 3.31 -16.87 -4.21
C ALA A 278 3.90 -17.58 -5.44
N GLY A 279 3.25 -18.63 -5.94
CA GLY A 279 3.65 -19.32 -7.17
C GLY A 279 3.59 -18.41 -8.40
N ALA A 280 2.52 -17.62 -8.52
CA ALA A 280 2.41 -16.62 -9.58
C ALA A 280 3.51 -15.55 -9.46
N ALA A 281 3.93 -15.16 -8.24
CA ALA A 281 5.02 -14.22 -8.02
C ALA A 281 6.36 -14.79 -8.47
N VAL A 282 6.66 -16.07 -8.19
CA VAL A 282 7.85 -16.76 -8.71
C VAL A 282 7.89 -16.67 -10.23
N PHE A 283 6.81 -17.05 -10.91
CA PHE A 283 6.73 -16.96 -12.37
C PHE A 283 6.90 -15.53 -12.87
N ARG A 284 6.15 -14.59 -12.31
CA ARG A 284 6.11 -13.19 -12.73
C ARG A 284 7.49 -12.53 -12.65
N PHE A 285 8.18 -12.67 -11.51
CA PHE A 285 9.48 -12.01 -11.32
C PHE A 285 10.60 -12.70 -12.11
N THR A 286 10.52 -14.01 -12.33
CA THR A 286 11.42 -14.71 -13.26
C THR A 286 11.24 -14.19 -14.69
N ALA A 287 10.00 -14.05 -15.16
CA ALA A 287 9.70 -13.55 -16.49
C ALA A 287 10.08 -12.07 -16.66
N LEU A 288 9.87 -11.21 -15.65
CA LEU A 288 10.28 -9.79 -15.70
C LEU A 288 11.79 -9.63 -15.83
N ALA A 289 12.57 -10.55 -15.29
CA ALA A 289 14.05 -10.51 -15.37
C ALA A 289 14.62 -10.78 -16.78
N SER A 290 13.79 -11.23 -17.74
CA SER A 290 14.19 -11.48 -19.13
C SER A 290 13.94 -10.31 -20.08
N ASP A 291 13.66 -9.13 -19.57
CA ASP A 291 13.32 -7.93 -20.37
C ASP A 291 12.23 -8.18 -21.41
N PRO A 292 11.05 -8.63 -20.98
CA PRO A 292 9.99 -8.98 -21.91
C PRO A 292 9.50 -7.74 -22.67
N GLY A 293 9.13 -7.95 -23.93
CA GLY A 293 8.54 -6.90 -24.75
C GLY A 293 7.23 -6.36 -24.14
N LEU A 294 6.77 -5.20 -24.65
CA LEU A 294 5.64 -4.44 -24.08
C LEU A 294 4.38 -5.29 -23.80
N ALA A 295 3.95 -6.12 -24.76
CA ALA A 295 2.75 -6.94 -24.58
C ALA A 295 2.90 -7.96 -23.44
N ALA A 296 4.07 -8.61 -23.33
CA ALA A 296 4.35 -9.54 -22.25
C ALA A 296 4.48 -8.80 -20.90
N THR A 297 5.06 -7.61 -20.87
CA THR A 297 5.10 -6.76 -19.67
C THR A 297 3.68 -6.43 -19.19
N PHE A 298 2.75 -6.08 -20.08
CA PHE A 298 1.34 -5.87 -19.71
C PHE A 298 0.70 -7.15 -19.14
N ALA A 299 0.92 -8.31 -19.77
CA ALA A 299 0.42 -9.58 -19.27
C ALA A 299 0.96 -9.90 -17.86
N LEU A 300 2.24 -9.63 -17.62
CA LEU A 300 2.86 -9.81 -16.31
C LEU A 300 2.33 -8.80 -15.27
N GLN A 301 1.93 -7.59 -15.69
CA GLN A 301 1.27 -6.63 -14.80
C GLN A 301 -0.14 -7.08 -14.41
N VAL A 302 -0.88 -7.75 -15.30
CA VAL A 302 -2.18 -8.36 -14.99
C VAL A 302 -2.06 -9.43 -13.89
N LEU A 303 -0.95 -10.16 -13.81
CA LEU A 303 -0.71 -11.12 -12.74
C LEU A 303 -0.61 -10.48 -11.34
N HIS A 304 -0.55 -9.14 -11.24
CA HIS A 304 -0.54 -8.44 -9.95
C HIS A 304 -1.77 -8.77 -9.10
N GLY A 305 -2.93 -8.93 -9.71
CA GLY A 305 -4.14 -9.38 -9.02
C GLY A 305 -3.94 -10.70 -8.25
N LEU A 306 -3.19 -11.64 -8.83
CA LEU A 306 -2.86 -12.90 -8.15
C LEU A 306 -1.73 -12.70 -7.14
N THR A 307 -0.62 -12.08 -7.55
CA THR A 307 0.58 -11.99 -6.71
C THR A 307 0.37 -11.10 -5.49
N PHE A 308 -0.45 -10.05 -5.61
CA PHE A 308 -0.74 -9.12 -4.52
C PHE A 308 -2.12 -9.39 -3.88
N ALA A 309 -3.22 -9.22 -4.65
CA ALA A 309 -4.55 -9.21 -4.06
C ALA A 309 -4.98 -10.60 -3.55
N ALA A 310 -4.73 -11.68 -4.30
CA ALA A 310 -5.06 -13.01 -3.82
C ALA A 310 -4.22 -13.41 -2.61
N THR A 311 -2.90 -13.12 -2.62
CA THR A 311 -2.03 -13.35 -1.45
C THR A 311 -2.54 -12.57 -0.24
N HIS A 312 -2.91 -11.29 -0.42
CA HIS A 312 -3.43 -10.46 0.66
C HIS A 312 -4.73 -11.03 1.24
N LEU A 313 -5.70 -11.35 0.39
CA LEU A 313 -6.97 -11.96 0.81
C LEU A 313 -6.74 -13.28 1.56
N GLY A 314 -5.90 -14.15 1.00
CA GLY A 314 -5.57 -15.42 1.63
C GLY A 314 -4.91 -15.24 2.99
N THR A 315 -3.96 -14.30 3.10
CA THR A 315 -3.27 -14.00 4.36
C THR A 315 -4.24 -13.44 5.40
N MET A 316 -5.13 -12.52 5.02
CA MET A 316 -6.12 -11.93 5.92
C MET A 316 -7.15 -12.98 6.38
N ALA A 317 -7.62 -13.84 5.48
CA ALA A 317 -8.55 -14.90 5.81
C ALA A 317 -7.91 -15.96 6.73
N ALA A 318 -6.68 -16.39 6.45
CA ALA A 318 -5.94 -17.29 7.31
C ALA A 318 -5.63 -16.66 8.69
N PHE A 319 -5.30 -15.37 8.71
CA PHE A 319 -5.13 -14.62 9.95
C PHE A 319 -6.41 -14.61 10.80
N ALA A 320 -7.55 -14.29 10.19
CA ALA A 320 -8.84 -14.26 10.88
C ALA A 320 -9.21 -15.65 11.47
N LEU A 321 -8.81 -16.72 10.77
CA LEU A 321 -9.02 -18.10 11.21
C LEU A 321 -8.11 -18.53 12.37
N LEU A 322 -6.85 -18.07 12.36
CA LEU A 322 -5.80 -18.60 13.24
C LEU A 322 -5.49 -17.70 14.45
N ALA A 323 -5.82 -16.41 14.39
CA ALA A 323 -5.48 -15.47 15.45
C ALA A 323 -6.38 -15.66 16.68
N PRO A 324 -5.80 -15.99 17.87
CA PRO A 324 -6.57 -16.15 19.09
C PRO A 324 -7.29 -14.83 19.46
N GLU A 325 -8.53 -14.91 19.94
CA GLU A 325 -9.34 -13.73 20.27
C GLU A 325 -8.62 -12.75 21.23
N GLY A 326 -8.03 -13.28 22.31
CA GLY A 326 -7.29 -12.47 23.28
C GLY A 326 -5.89 -12.00 22.84
N ALA A 327 -5.47 -12.23 21.57
CA ALA A 327 -4.18 -11.82 21.04
C ALA A 327 -4.27 -11.22 19.62
N ARG A 328 -5.48 -10.97 19.09
CA ARG A 328 -5.68 -10.48 17.72
C ARG A 328 -4.96 -9.15 17.46
N GLY A 329 -5.07 -8.18 18.37
CA GLY A 329 -4.39 -6.89 18.21
C GLY A 329 -2.87 -7.02 18.14
N ARG A 330 -2.28 -7.80 19.05
CA ARG A 330 -0.83 -8.08 19.04
C ARG A 330 -0.40 -8.82 17.76
N ALA A 331 -1.13 -9.84 17.36
CA ALA A 331 -0.84 -10.60 16.14
C ALA A 331 -0.94 -9.73 14.88
N GLN A 332 -1.93 -8.85 14.80
CA GLN A 332 -2.09 -7.88 13.71
C GLN A 332 -0.91 -6.90 13.65
N GLY A 333 -0.47 -6.39 14.81
CA GLY A 333 0.71 -5.52 14.89
C GLY A 333 1.97 -6.21 14.41
N ILE A 334 2.21 -7.47 14.83
CA ILE A 334 3.34 -8.28 14.38
C ILE A 334 3.29 -8.50 12.86
N MET A 335 2.13 -8.87 12.31
CA MET A 335 1.95 -9.09 10.88
C MET A 335 2.23 -7.81 10.07
N SER A 336 1.68 -6.69 10.50
CA SER A 336 1.90 -5.40 9.84
C SER A 336 3.37 -4.98 9.87
N ALA A 337 4.04 -5.15 11.01
CA ALA A 337 5.46 -4.86 11.15
C ALA A 337 6.32 -5.79 10.30
N ALA A 338 6.04 -7.10 10.28
CA ALA A 338 6.76 -8.07 9.48
C ALA A 338 6.66 -7.75 7.97
N MET A 339 5.45 -7.45 7.48
CA MET A 339 5.23 -7.05 6.09
C MET A 339 5.98 -5.76 5.73
N ALA A 340 5.91 -4.75 6.59
CA ALA A 340 6.57 -3.47 6.33
C ALA A 340 8.10 -3.59 6.38
N LEU A 341 8.66 -4.30 7.36
CA LEU A 341 10.10 -4.50 7.48
C LEU A 341 10.67 -5.35 6.33
N ALA A 342 9.98 -6.42 5.95
CA ALA A 342 10.39 -7.25 4.81
C ALA A 342 10.36 -6.43 3.50
N MET A 343 9.32 -5.62 3.29
CA MET A 343 9.21 -4.72 2.14
C MET A 343 10.33 -3.67 2.14
N ALA A 344 10.58 -3.01 3.28
CA ALA A 344 11.63 -1.99 3.39
C ALA A 344 13.02 -2.59 3.13
N ALA A 345 13.32 -3.75 3.71
CA ALA A 345 14.58 -4.46 3.49
C ALA A 345 14.74 -4.85 2.01
N GLY A 346 13.70 -5.42 1.39
CA GLY A 346 13.71 -5.75 -0.03
C GLY A 346 13.90 -4.52 -0.92
N THR A 347 13.25 -3.39 -0.60
CA THR A 347 13.37 -2.13 -1.34
C THR A 347 14.79 -1.56 -1.24
N ALA A 348 15.36 -1.50 -0.04
CA ALA A 348 16.73 -1.04 0.16
C ALA A 348 17.76 -1.95 -0.54
N ALA A 349 17.60 -3.27 -0.40
CA ALA A 349 18.49 -4.24 -1.04
C ALA A 349 18.40 -4.24 -2.58
N SER A 350 17.26 -3.83 -3.14
CA SER A 350 17.08 -3.78 -4.60
C SER A 350 18.00 -2.74 -5.27
N GLY A 351 18.40 -1.68 -4.58
CA GLY A 351 19.25 -0.62 -5.13
C GLY A 351 20.60 -1.13 -5.64
N PRO A 352 21.47 -1.71 -4.77
CA PRO A 352 22.72 -2.29 -5.18
C PRO A 352 22.58 -3.38 -6.25
N ILE A 353 21.52 -4.18 -6.17
CA ILE A 353 21.28 -5.26 -7.14
C ILE A 353 20.93 -4.67 -8.51
N PHE A 354 20.01 -3.67 -8.55
CA PHE A 354 19.62 -3.00 -9.80
C PHE A 354 20.83 -2.31 -10.46
N ARG A 355 21.66 -1.60 -9.66
CA ARG A 355 22.89 -0.98 -10.15
C ARG A 355 23.85 -1.99 -10.79
N ALA A 356 23.97 -3.17 -10.18
CA ALA A 356 24.92 -4.20 -10.64
C ALA A 356 24.42 -5.03 -11.83
N SER A 357 23.09 -5.21 -11.95
CA SER A 357 22.53 -6.25 -12.82
C SER A 357 21.24 -5.87 -13.56
N GLY A 358 20.76 -4.62 -13.46
CA GLY A 358 19.57 -4.16 -14.18
C GLY A 358 18.34 -5.04 -13.88
N ALA A 359 17.73 -5.59 -14.93
CA ALA A 359 16.54 -6.44 -14.84
C ALA A 359 16.67 -7.65 -13.92
N LEU A 360 17.89 -8.17 -13.69
CA LEU A 360 18.09 -9.30 -12.79
C LEU A 360 17.72 -9.00 -11.33
N VAL A 361 17.50 -7.72 -10.99
CA VAL A 361 16.91 -7.34 -9.69
C VAL A 361 15.55 -8.02 -9.46
N PHE A 362 14.76 -8.25 -10.52
CA PHE A 362 13.50 -8.96 -10.40
C PHE A 362 13.71 -10.45 -10.08
N LEU A 363 14.76 -11.08 -10.66
CA LEU A 363 15.12 -12.44 -10.32
C LEU A 363 15.56 -12.58 -8.86
N ALA A 364 16.22 -11.56 -8.30
CA ALA A 364 16.59 -11.53 -6.88
C ALA A 364 15.38 -11.51 -5.93
N MET A 365 14.18 -11.18 -6.41
CA MET A 365 12.93 -11.25 -5.64
C MET A 365 12.30 -12.65 -5.62
N VAL A 366 12.69 -13.53 -6.55
CA VAL A 366 12.16 -14.91 -6.64
C VAL A 366 12.39 -15.73 -5.38
N PRO A 367 13.55 -15.71 -4.72
CA PRO A 367 13.75 -16.41 -3.44
C PRO A 367 12.75 -16.00 -2.36
N LEU A 368 12.35 -14.73 -2.29
CA LEU A 368 11.34 -14.25 -1.34
C LEU A 368 9.97 -14.87 -1.64
N ALA A 369 9.55 -14.85 -2.92
CA ALA A 369 8.29 -15.44 -3.35
C ALA A 369 8.29 -16.98 -3.13
N ALA A 370 9.39 -17.66 -3.45
CA ALA A 370 9.55 -19.10 -3.24
C ALA A 370 9.51 -19.47 -1.74
N ALA A 371 10.18 -18.70 -0.89
CA ALA A 371 10.10 -18.88 0.56
C ALA A 371 8.67 -18.63 1.05
N GLY A 372 7.98 -17.60 0.53
CA GLY A 372 6.56 -17.36 0.81
C GLY A 372 5.68 -18.56 0.44
N PHE A 373 5.93 -19.20 -0.69
CA PHE A 373 5.24 -20.42 -1.11
C PHE A 373 5.50 -21.58 -0.14
N VAL A 374 6.76 -21.81 0.23
CA VAL A 374 7.14 -22.88 1.18
C VAL A 374 6.49 -22.66 2.54
N PHE A 375 6.55 -21.44 3.09
CA PHE A 375 5.89 -21.13 4.36
C PHE A 375 4.37 -21.26 4.26
N GLY A 376 3.76 -20.93 3.12
CA GLY A 376 2.34 -21.17 2.87
C GLY A 376 1.96 -22.66 2.90
N LEU A 377 2.79 -23.51 2.29
CA LEU A 377 2.62 -24.98 2.36
C LEU A 377 2.75 -25.51 3.79
N LEU A 378 3.76 -25.05 4.52
CA LEU A 378 3.98 -25.44 5.90
C LEU A 378 2.82 -24.97 6.80
N ALA A 379 2.31 -23.75 6.57
CA ALA A 379 1.16 -23.21 7.28
C ALA A 379 -0.10 -24.07 7.05
N MET A 380 -0.34 -24.45 5.80
CA MET A 380 -1.47 -25.30 5.43
C MET A 380 -1.37 -26.69 6.08
N ARG A 381 -0.18 -27.30 6.10
CA ARG A 381 0.07 -28.58 6.79
C ARG A 381 -0.14 -28.43 8.29
N ALA A 382 0.52 -27.45 8.92
CA ALA A 382 0.40 -27.22 10.35
C ALA A 382 -1.05 -26.92 10.79
N TYR A 383 -1.87 -26.34 9.93
CA TYR A 383 -3.30 -26.15 10.19
C TYR A 383 -4.08 -27.45 10.11
N ARG A 384 -3.82 -28.32 9.13
CA ARG A 384 -4.48 -29.63 8.96
C ARG A 384 -4.16 -30.61 10.11
N ASP A 385 -2.94 -30.53 10.63
CA ASP A 385 -2.45 -31.39 11.69
C ASP A 385 -2.93 -30.94 13.09
N GLN A 386 -3.58 -29.76 13.21
CA GLN A 386 -4.22 -29.37 14.45
C GLN A 386 -5.42 -30.28 14.72
N PRO A 387 -5.48 -30.96 15.89
CA PRO A 387 -6.65 -31.74 16.23
C PRO A 387 -7.87 -30.80 16.18
N HIS A 388 -8.79 -31.08 15.26
CA HIS A 388 -10.07 -30.38 15.21
C HIS A 388 -10.68 -30.48 16.61
N ARG A 389 -10.92 -29.35 17.26
CA ARG A 389 -11.83 -29.30 18.39
C ARG A 389 -13.18 -29.78 17.88
N ALA A 390 -13.37 -31.10 17.95
CA ALA A 390 -14.65 -31.76 17.76
C ALA A 390 -15.55 -31.28 18.90
N GLY A 391 -16.40 -30.27 18.63
CA GLY A 391 -17.31 -29.79 19.66
C GLY A 391 -17.86 -28.38 19.46
N GLU A 392 -18.01 -27.87 18.24
CA GLU A 392 -18.84 -26.67 17.99
C GLU A 392 -19.65 -26.88 16.72
N GLY A 393 -20.62 -27.77 16.81
CA GLY A 393 -21.60 -28.07 15.76
C GLY A 393 -22.76 -28.79 16.40
N GLY A 394 -23.51 -28.13 17.24
CA GLY A 394 -24.79 -28.50 17.74
C GLY A 394 -25.74 -27.34 17.65
#